data_c1cc6adfe7e90008d0480c8e150acec2
#
_entry.id   c1cc6adfe7e90008d0480c8e150acec2
#
_cell.length_a   1.000
_cell.length_b   1.000
_cell.length_c   1.000
_cell.angle_alpha   90.00
_cell.angle_beta   90.00
_cell.angle_gamma   90.00
#
_symmetry.space_group_name_H-M   'P 1'
#
loop_
_entity.id
_entity.type
_entity.pdbx_description
1 polymer ?
#
loop_
_entity_poly.entity_id
_entity_poly.type
_entity_poly.pdbx_seq_one_letter_code
_entity_poly.pdbx_strand_id
1 'polypeptide(L)'
;MFSLPKFSIKRPVCILICIVSLVTFGISSIFEMPLESTPEIEMPVLMVMTQYPGASPEEVDKMVTDRVEAAIANVSEVDSTQSVSSEGVSMVVMMFEYSADIDKKYQDVSSALALVPLPDDCTDPVLIEVNTSNLNNSIMSLSIKAEANDNVKAYVEDNVVPEIEKIEGVSD
;
A
#
# COMPACT_ATOMS: atom_id res chain seq x y z
N MET A 1 11.99 -23.88 -50.20
CA MET A 1 11.33 -24.25 -48.94
C MET A 1 12.34 -24.86 -48.01
N PHE A 2 12.70 -24.19 -46.93
CA PHE A 2 13.56 -24.71 -45.88
C PHE A 2 12.78 -25.82 -45.16
N SER A 3 13.19 -27.07 -45.30
CA SER A 3 12.60 -28.18 -44.54
C SER A 3 13.42 -28.39 -43.27
N LEU A 4 12.93 -27.93 -42.13
CA LEU A 4 13.50 -28.10 -40.78
C LEU A 4 13.99 -29.56 -40.51
N PRO A 5 13.24 -30.62 -40.90
CA PRO A 5 13.69 -31.98 -40.66
C PRO A 5 14.98 -32.34 -41.41
N LYS A 6 15.14 -31.91 -42.66
CA LYS A 6 16.34 -32.18 -43.48
C LYS A 6 17.58 -31.42 -42.95
N PHE A 7 17.40 -30.26 -42.39
CA PHE A 7 18.48 -29.49 -41.77
C PHE A 7 18.95 -30.15 -40.49
N SER A 8 18.01 -30.61 -39.66
CA SER A 8 18.29 -31.33 -38.40
C SER A 8 19.16 -32.58 -38.63
N ILE A 9 18.82 -33.39 -39.63
CA ILE A 9 19.56 -34.64 -39.93
C ILE A 9 20.98 -34.32 -40.47
N LYS A 10 21.13 -33.22 -41.23
CA LYS A 10 22.43 -32.90 -41.85
C LYS A 10 23.40 -32.20 -40.89
N ARG A 11 22.95 -31.62 -39.81
CA ARG A 11 23.79 -30.86 -38.84
C ARG A 11 23.39 -31.16 -37.39
N PRO A 12 23.61 -32.37 -36.90
CA PRO A 12 23.17 -32.78 -35.56
C PRO A 12 23.83 -31.97 -34.44
N VAL A 13 25.10 -31.54 -34.62
CA VAL A 13 25.81 -30.73 -33.62
C VAL A 13 25.16 -29.31 -33.42
N CYS A 14 24.70 -28.67 -34.52
CA CYS A 14 24.02 -27.42 -34.42
C CYS A 14 22.68 -27.50 -33.65
N ILE A 15 21.95 -28.61 -33.88
CA ILE A 15 20.68 -28.83 -33.17
C ILE A 15 20.94 -29.12 -31.68
N LEU A 16 22.00 -29.90 -31.38
CA LEU A 16 22.35 -30.18 -29.99
C LEU A 16 22.72 -28.91 -29.23
N ILE A 17 23.50 -27.98 -29.85
CA ILE A 17 23.84 -26.68 -29.27
C ILE A 17 22.58 -25.84 -29.03
N CYS A 18 21.63 -25.80 -29.99
CA CYS A 18 20.39 -25.08 -29.84
C CYS A 18 19.54 -25.65 -28.68
N ILE A 19 19.46 -26.99 -28.55
CA ILE A 19 18.71 -27.63 -27.44
C ILE A 19 19.37 -27.31 -26.09
N VAL A 20 20.69 -27.43 -25.98
CA VAL A 20 21.42 -27.10 -24.75
C VAL A 20 21.24 -25.62 -24.39
N SER A 21 21.33 -24.72 -25.36
CA SER A 21 21.08 -23.30 -25.14
C SER A 21 19.66 -23.03 -24.63
N LEU A 22 18.64 -23.63 -25.25
CA LEU A 22 17.24 -23.48 -24.82
C LEU A 22 17.01 -24.01 -23.39
N VAL A 23 17.62 -25.16 -23.05
CA VAL A 23 17.52 -25.72 -21.70
C VAL A 23 18.22 -24.82 -20.68
N THR A 24 19.39 -24.29 -21.02
CA THR A 24 20.13 -23.37 -20.12
C THR A 24 19.34 -22.09 -19.87
N PHE A 25 18.79 -21.48 -20.91
CA PHE A 25 17.93 -20.30 -20.76
C PHE A 25 16.66 -20.59 -19.97
N GLY A 26 16.03 -21.76 -20.19
CA GLY A 26 14.85 -22.17 -19.43
C GLY A 26 15.13 -22.35 -17.93
N ILE A 27 16.26 -22.96 -17.60
CA ILE A 27 16.69 -23.12 -16.19
C ILE A 27 17.01 -21.76 -15.57
N SER A 28 17.78 -20.90 -16.27
CA SER A 28 18.09 -19.54 -15.77
C SER A 28 16.82 -18.72 -15.50
N SER A 29 15.85 -18.78 -16.40
CA SER A 29 14.59 -18.06 -16.25
C SER A 29 13.78 -18.46 -15.01
N ILE A 30 13.86 -19.74 -14.60
CA ILE A 30 13.17 -20.22 -13.40
C ILE A 30 13.76 -19.60 -12.13
N PHE A 31 15.09 -19.41 -12.09
CA PHE A 31 15.76 -18.80 -10.93
C PHE A 31 15.60 -17.28 -10.86
N GLU A 32 15.26 -16.64 -11.96
CA GLU A 32 15.03 -15.20 -12.04
C GLU A 32 13.55 -14.82 -11.85
N MET A 33 12.63 -15.78 -11.79
CA MET A 33 11.22 -15.49 -11.53
C MET A 33 11.02 -15.04 -10.09
N PRO A 34 10.56 -13.81 -9.84
CA PRO A 34 10.20 -13.39 -8.50
C PRO A 34 9.01 -14.24 -8.01
N LEU A 35 9.13 -14.80 -6.82
CA LEU A 35 8.06 -15.52 -6.13
C LEU A 35 7.26 -14.49 -5.32
N GLU A 36 6.28 -13.87 -5.95
CA GLU A 36 5.32 -13.03 -5.26
C GLU A 36 4.15 -13.88 -4.77
N SER A 37 3.90 -13.82 -3.46
CA SER A 37 2.80 -14.59 -2.83
C SER A 37 1.42 -14.02 -3.17
N THR A 38 1.36 -12.73 -3.47
CA THR A 38 0.14 -12.00 -3.88
C THR A 38 0.49 -11.01 -4.98
N PRO A 39 -0.26 -10.99 -6.10
CA PRO A 39 -0.09 -9.92 -7.07
C PRO A 39 -0.37 -8.57 -6.41
N GLU A 40 0.45 -7.57 -6.68
CA GLU A 40 0.17 -6.19 -6.28
C GLU A 40 -1.08 -5.72 -7.02
N ILE A 41 -2.20 -5.70 -6.32
CA ILE A 41 -3.43 -5.10 -6.82
C ILE A 41 -3.40 -3.66 -6.34
N GLU A 42 -3.04 -2.75 -7.20
CA GLU A 42 -3.18 -1.32 -6.97
C GLU A 42 -4.68 -0.99 -6.95
N MET A 43 -5.25 -0.88 -5.76
CA MET A 43 -6.59 -0.34 -5.61
C MET A 43 -6.47 1.18 -5.47
N PRO A 44 -7.06 1.96 -6.37
CA PRO A 44 -7.01 3.42 -6.31
C PRO A 44 -7.92 3.92 -5.19
N VAL A 45 -7.47 3.82 -3.96
CA VAL A 45 -8.20 4.18 -2.75
C VAL A 45 -7.41 5.20 -1.94
N LEU A 46 -8.04 6.32 -1.64
CA LEU A 46 -7.54 7.32 -0.71
C LEU A 46 -8.41 7.35 0.55
N MET A 47 -7.79 7.51 1.70
CA MET A 47 -8.45 7.64 2.98
C MET A 47 -8.05 8.96 3.64
N VAL A 48 -9.03 9.72 4.07
CA VAL A 48 -8.85 10.93 4.88
C VAL A 48 -9.22 10.62 6.31
N MET A 49 -8.30 10.87 7.23
CA MET A 49 -8.54 10.73 8.66
C MET A 49 -8.35 12.08 9.36
N THR A 50 -9.34 12.49 10.15
CA THR A 50 -9.30 13.73 10.93
C THR A 50 -9.68 13.42 12.36
N GLN A 51 -8.92 13.93 13.33
CA GLN A 51 -9.22 13.76 14.73
C GLN A 51 -9.89 15.04 15.29
N TYR A 52 -10.96 14.84 16.04
CA TYR A 52 -11.67 15.89 16.80
C TYR A 52 -11.84 15.44 18.26
N PRO A 53 -10.79 15.58 19.09
CA PRO A 53 -10.80 15.04 20.45
C PRO A 53 -11.96 15.55 21.30
N GLY A 54 -12.66 14.64 21.96
CA GLY A 54 -13.76 14.97 22.87
C GLY A 54 -15.12 15.24 22.23
N ALA A 55 -15.20 15.20 20.88
CA ALA A 55 -16.47 15.36 20.18
C ALA A 55 -17.26 14.04 20.11
N SER A 56 -18.58 14.13 20.24
CA SER A 56 -19.49 12.98 20.00
C SER A 56 -19.52 12.61 18.52
N PRO A 57 -19.93 11.38 18.16
CA PRO A 57 -20.04 10.96 16.75
C PRO A 57 -20.90 11.89 15.90
N GLU A 58 -22.00 12.44 16.45
CA GLU A 58 -22.89 13.36 15.75
C GLU A 58 -22.23 14.74 15.50
N GLU A 59 -21.38 15.17 16.42
CA GLU A 59 -20.59 16.42 16.25
C GLU A 59 -19.47 16.22 15.23
N VAL A 60 -18.76 15.09 15.29
CA VAL A 60 -17.75 14.71 14.30
C VAL A 60 -18.38 14.67 12.91
N ASP A 61 -19.53 14.05 12.76
CA ASP A 61 -20.26 13.95 11.51
C ASP A 61 -20.54 15.32 10.89
N LYS A 62 -21.23 16.20 11.63
CA LYS A 62 -21.66 17.51 11.13
C LYS A 62 -20.52 18.52 10.96
N MET A 63 -19.54 18.50 11.85
CA MET A 63 -18.53 19.55 11.91
C MET A 63 -17.26 19.20 11.13
N VAL A 64 -17.03 17.90 10.89
CA VAL A 64 -15.83 17.41 10.22
C VAL A 64 -16.22 16.61 8.97
N THR A 65 -16.94 15.51 9.11
CA THR A 65 -17.23 14.56 8.02
C THR A 65 -17.98 15.23 6.88
N ASP A 66 -19.11 15.90 7.15
CA ASP A 66 -19.90 16.62 6.14
C ASP A 66 -19.06 17.66 5.38
N ARG A 67 -18.15 18.36 6.07
CA ARG A 67 -17.29 19.38 5.46
C ARG A 67 -16.20 18.78 4.57
N VAL A 68 -15.60 17.68 5.03
CA VAL A 68 -14.61 16.93 4.24
C VAL A 68 -15.29 16.35 3.01
N GLU A 69 -16.45 15.71 3.14
CA GLU A 69 -17.22 15.18 2.01
C GLU A 69 -17.60 16.26 0.99
N ALA A 70 -18.07 17.42 1.47
CA ALA A 70 -18.41 18.54 0.59
C ALA A 70 -17.20 19.07 -0.19
N ALA A 71 -16.01 19.06 0.41
CA ALA A 71 -14.78 19.51 -0.26
C ALA A 71 -14.33 18.52 -1.34
N ILE A 72 -14.41 17.22 -1.06
CA ILE A 72 -13.99 16.18 -2.00
C ILE A 72 -15.04 15.83 -3.07
N ALA A 73 -16.30 16.25 -2.88
CA ALA A 73 -17.39 15.98 -3.83
C ALA A 73 -17.14 16.51 -5.26
N ASN A 74 -16.23 17.48 -5.42
CA ASN A 74 -15.86 18.05 -6.71
C ASN A 74 -14.65 17.36 -7.36
N VAL A 75 -14.04 16.39 -6.70
CA VAL A 75 -12.93 15.61 -7.26
C VAL A 75 -13.49 14.64 -8.31
N SER A 76 -12.92 14.67 -9.49
CA SER A 76 -13.36 13.81 -10.62
C SER A 76 -12.90 12.36 -10.46
N GLU A 77 -13.58 11.44 -11.17
CA GLU A 77 -13.22 10.01 -11.24
C GLU A 77 -13.36 9.25 -9.91
N VAL A 78 -14.14 9.79 -8.96
CA VAL A 78 -14.55 9.09 -7.75
C VAL A 78 -15.68 8.13 -8.10
N ASP A 79 -15.48 6.84 -7.88
CA ASP A 79 -16.48 5.78 -8.07
C ASP A 79 -17.44 5.72 -6.89
N SER A 80 -16.88 5.73 -5.67
CA SER A 80 -17.68 5.74 -4.45
C SER A 80 -16.94 6.39 -3.29
N THR A 81 -17.73 6.96 -2.35
CA THR A 81 -17.22 7.52 -1.09
C THR A 81 -17.95 6.85 0.06
N GLN A 82 -17.22 6.47 1.08
CA GLN A 82 -17.75 5.93 2.34
C GLN A 82 -17.14 6.69 3.50
N SER A 83 -17.97 7.09 4.46
CA SER A 83 -17.54 7.78 5.66
C SER A 83 -17.95 7.04 6.93
N VAL A 84 -17.13 7.19 7.94
CA VAL A 84 -17.40 6.67 9.29
C VAL A 84 -17.06 7.75 10.31
N SER A 85 -18.07 8.17 11.06
CA SER A 85 -17.93 9.11 12.17
C SER A 85 -17.98 8.36 13.49
N SER A 86 -16.90 8.41 14.25
CA SER A 86 -16.75 7.81 15.56
C SER A 86 -16.45 8.86 16.61
N GLU A 87 -16.46 8.50 17.90
CA GLU A 87 -16.08 9.41 18.98
C GLU A 87 -14.66 9.96 18.76
N GLY A 88 -14.56 11.27 18.50
CA GLY A 88 -13.30 11.96 18.29
C GLY A 88 -12.57 11.68 16.97
N VAL A 89 -13.15 10.93 16.03
CA VAL A 89 -12.48 10.59 14.75
C VAL A 89 -13.45 10.54 13.59
N SER A 90 -13.11 11.21 12.52
CA SER A 90 -13.73 11.10 11.19
C SER A 90 -12.81 10.33 10.25
N MET A 91 -13.38 9.41 9.50
CA MET A 91 -12.69 8.64 8.46
C MET A 91 -13.54 8.69 7.19
N VAL A 92 -12.96 9.17 6.09
CA VAL A 92 -13.60 9.22 4.77
C VAL A 92 -12.74 8.46 3.78
N VAL A 93 -13.30 7.42 3.18
CA VAL A 93 -12.64 6.56 2.20
C VAL A 93 -13.22 6.85 0.82
N MET A 94 -12.34 7.14 -0.12
CA MET A 94 -12.69 7.39 -1.52
C MET A 94 -12.12 6.27 -2.38
N MET A 95 -12.96 5.64 -3.17
CA MET A 95 -12.56 4.71 -4.22
C MET A 95 -12.64 5.42 -5.57
N PHE A 96 -11.58 5.32 -6.34
CA PHE A 96 -11.50 5.90 -7.68
C PHE A 96 -11.65 4.83 -8.76
N GLU A 97 -11.92 5.26 -9.98
CA GLU A 97 -11.88 4.35 -11.13
C GLU A 97 -10.48 3.78 -11.33
N TYR A 98 -10.37 2.52 -11.78
CA TYR A 98 -9.07 1.86 -12.04
C TYR A 98 -8.17 2.58 -13.07
N SER A 99 -8.76 3.45 -13.88
CA SER A 99 -8.05 4.27 -14.87
C SER A 99 -7.47 5.56 -14.29
N ALA A 100 -7.83 5.92 -13.05
CA ALA A 100 -7.43 7.15 -12.41
C ALA A 100 -5.94 7.12 -12.02
N ASP A 101 -5.27 8.24 -12.24
CA ASP A 101 -3.89 8.48 -11.79
C ASP A 101 -3.93 8.89 -10.31
N ILE A 102 -3.60 7.95 -9.43
CA ILE A 102 -3.75 8.13 -7.99
C ILE A 102 -2.87 9.25 -7.43
N ASP A 103 -1.69 9.48 -7.99
CA ASP A 103 -0.80 10.56 -7.58
C ASP A 103 -1.42 11.93 -7.83
N LYS A 104 -2.09 12.11 -8.97
CA LYS A 104 -2.82 13.34 -9.27
C LYS A 104 -4.03 13.49 -8.36
N LYS A 105 -4.78 12.41 -8.12
CA LYS A 105 -5.93 12.44 -7.21
C LYS A 105 -5.51 12.77 -5.79
N TYR A 106 -4.37 12.26 -5.33
CA TYR A 106 -3.80 12.65 -4.05
C TYR A 106 -3.57 14.16 -3.95
N GLN A 107 -3.00 14.77 -4.99
CA GLN A 107 -2.78 16.23 -5.03
C GLN A 107 -4.08 17.02 -5.09
N ASP A 108 -5.04 16.55 -5.89
CA ASP A 108 -6.36 17.19 -6.02
C ASP A 108 -7.11 17.19 -4.69
N VAL A 109 -7.17 16.02 -4.03
CA VAL A 109 -7.80 15.85 -2.71
C VAL A 109 -7.06 16.64 -1.63
N SER A 110 -5.73 16.59 -1.59
CA SER A 110 -4.92 17.35 -0.64
C SER A 110 -5.16 18.85 -0.77
N SER A 111 -5.25 19.35 -2.00
CA SER A 111 -5.55 20.76 -2.28
C SER A 111 -6.97 21.16 -1.86
N ALA A 112 -7.94 20.26 -2.04
CA ALA A 112 -9.32 20.48 -1.61
C ALA A 112 -9.43 20.51 -0.08
N LEU A 113 -8.74 19.58 0.61
CA LEU A 113 -8.72 19.49 2.08
C LEU A 113 -8.08 20.73 2.74
N ALA A 114 -7.05 21.30 2.14
CA ALA A 114 -6.38 22.49 2.66
C ALA A 114 -7.30 23.72 2.74
N LEU A 115 -8.42 23.70 2.02
CA LEU A 115 -9.40 24.80 2.00
C LEU A 115 -10.61 24.55 2.91
N VAL A 116 -10.68 23.40 3.58
CA VAL A 116 -11.81 23.05 4.44
C VAL A 116 -11.75 23.82 5.76
N PRO A 117 -12.77 24.61 6.10
CA PRO A 117 -12.82 25.30 7.38
C PRO A 117 -13.20 24.30 8.50
N LEU A 118 -12.22 23.70 9.14
CA LEU A 118 -12.42 22.84 10.30
C LEU A 118 -12.41 23.64 11.61
N PRO A 119 -13.01 23.11 12.70
CA PRO A 119 -12.91 23.70 14.03
C PRO A 119 -11.44 23.75 14.51
N ASP A 120 -11.10 24.75 15.34
CA ASP A 120 -9.72 24.95 15.85
C ASP A 120 -9.22 23.79 16.73
N ASP A 121 -10.16 23.02 17.32
CA ASP A 121 -9.84 21.85 18.15
C ASP A 121 -9.59 20.56 17.33
N CYS A 122 -9.78 20.61 16.01
CA CYS A 122 -9.47 19.48 15.12
C CYS A 122 -8.01 19.46 14.74
N THR A 123 -7.48 18.25 14.52
CA THR A 123 -6.20 18.10 13.84
C THR A 123 -6.36 18.33 12.33
N ASP A 124 -5.27 18.68 11.67
CA ASP A 124 -5.28 18.73 10.21
C ASP A 124 -5.65 17.36 9.62
N PRO A 125 -6.44 17.32 8.54
CA PRO A 125 -6.78 16.08 7.86
C PRO A 125 -5.53 15.38 7.32
N VAL A 126 -5.37 14.12 7.68
CA VAL A 126 -4.29 13.27 7.18
C VAL A 126 -4.81 12.45 6.00
N LEU A 127 -4.21 12.65 4.83
CA LEU A 127 -4.53 11.89 3.62
C LEU A 127 -3.58 10.69 3.52
N ILE A 128 -4.15 9.50 3.41
CA ILE A 128 -3.44 8.23 3.36
C ILE A 128 -3.83 7.50 2.08
N GLU A 129 -2.84 7.08 1.31
CA GLU A 129 -3.03 6.19 0.18
C GLU A 129 -3.06 4.74 0.68
N VAL A 130 -4.14 4.02 0.34
CA VAL A 130 -4.33 2.64 0.75
C VAL A 130 -3.77 1.72 -0.34
N ASN A 131 -2.50 1.34 -0.20
CA ASN A 131 -1.85 0.36 -1.05
C ASN A 131 -1.87 -1.02 -0.40
N THR A 132 -2.09 -2.06 -1.18
CA THR A 132 -1.96 -3.45 -0.70
C THR A 132 -0.55 -3.76 -0.21
N SER A 133 0.47 -3.11 -0.74
CA SER A 133 1.85 -3.17 -0.26
C SER A 133 1.97 -2.62 1.16
N ASN A 134 1.26 -1.54 1.51
CA ASN A 134 1.28 -0.97 2.86
C ASN A 134 0.47 -1.80 3.88
N LEU A 135 -0.53 -2.56 3.42
CA LEU A 135 -1.32 -3.45 4.26
C LEU A 135 -0.61 -4.77 4.59
N ASN A 136 0.32 -5.21 3.74
CA ASN A 136 1.02 -6.49 3.85
C ASN A 136 2.51 -6.37 4.24
N ASN A 137 3.01 -5.16 4.53
CA ASN A 137 4.43 -4.94 4.83
C ASN A 137 4.87 -5.47 6.20
N SER A 138 3.99 -6.09 6.97
CA SER A 138 4.40 -6.79 8.18
C SER A 138 4.88 -8.20 7.82
N ILE A 139 6.16 -8.36 7.53
CA ILE A 139 6.80 -9.67 7.28
C ILE A 139 6.72 -10.54 8.53
N MET A 140 6.77 -9.92 9.71
CA MET A 140 6.71 -10.62 10.99
C MET A 140 6.13 -9.71 12.08
N SER A 141 5.19 -10.23 12.85
CA SER A 141 4.68 -9.56 14.05
C SER A 141 5.19 -10.25 15.30
N LEU A 142 5.95 -9.52 16.11
CA LEU A 142 6.50 -10.00 17.37
C LEU A 142 5.63 -9.52 18.54
N SER A 143 5.01 -10.46 19.26
CA SER A 143 4.26 -10.15 20.47
C SER A 143 5.14 -10.40 21.71
N ILE A 144 5.48 -9.35 22.45
CA ILE A 144 6.27 -9.43 23.67
C ILE A 144 5.34 -9.28 24.86
N LYS A 145 5.34 -10.32 25.73
CA LYS A 145 4.54 -10.35 26.95
C LYS A 145 5.46 -10.24 28.16
N ALA A 146 5.22 -9.27 29.02
CA ALA A 146 5.95 -9.11 30.26
C ALA A 146 4.99 -9.04 31.45
N GLU A 147 5.51 -9.28 32.66
CA GLU A 147 4.76 -9.10 33.89
C GLU A 147 4.60 -7.62 34.25
N ALA A 148 3.54 -7.29 34.98
CA ALA A 148 2.90 -5.97 35.08
C ALA A 148 3.72 -4.79 35.60
N ASN A 149 5.03 -4.89 35.76
CA ASN A 149 5.87 -3.83 36.33
C ASN A 149 7.11 -3.42 35.51
N ASP A 150 7.33 -4.01 34.33
CA ASP A 150 8.50 -3.68 33.52
C ASP A 150 8.12 -2.71 32.40
N ASN A 151 8.96 -1.70 32.18
CA ASN A 151 8.82 -0.77 31.07
C ASN A 151 9.28 -1.46 29.75
N VAL A 152 8.46 -2.42 29.30
CA VAL A 152 8.73 -3.30 28.17
C VAL A 152 8.98 -2.51 26.90
N LYS A 153 8.26 -1.39 26.73
CA LYS A 153 8.40 -0.54 25.54
C LYS A 153 9.82 0.01 25.44
N ALA A 154 10.34 0.62 26.49
CA ALA A 154 11.70 1.16 26.49
C ALA A 154 12.76 0.05 26.32
N TYR A 155 12.56 -1.12 26.94
CA TYR A 155 13.49 -2.24 26.77
C TYR A 155 13.53 -2.75 25.31
N VAL A 156 12.39 -2.82 24.66
CA VAL A 156 12.29 -3.25 23.26
C VAL A 156 12.93 -2.23 22.34
N GLU A 157 12.62 -0.94 22.52
CA GLU A 157 13.19 0.16 21.73
C GLU A 157 14.72 0.26 21.89
N ASP A 158 15.23 0.05 23.10
CA ASP A 158 16.66 0.21 23.37
C ASP A 158 17.50 -1.04 23.01
N ASN A 159 16.92 -2.24 23.07
CA ASN A 159 17.71 -3.48 22.98
C ASN A 159 17.28 -4.40 21.83
N VAL A 160 16.00 -4.43 21.45
CA VAL A 160 15.51 -5.38 20.44
C VAL A 160 15.49 -4.75 19.05
N VAL A 161 14.97 -3.53 18.93
CA VAL A 161 14.89 -2.81 17.65
C VAL A 161 16.26 -2.65 17.02
N PRO A 162 17.32 -2.16 17.71
CA PRO A 162 18.64 -1.99 17.10
C PRO A 162 19.35 -3.29 16.70
N GLU A 163 18.96 -4.43 17.29
CA GLU A 163 19.50 -5.74 16.90
C GLU A 163 18.82 -6.28 15.65
N ILE A 164 17.52 -5.97 15.46
CA ILE A 164 16.77 -6.35 14.26
C ILE A 164 17.20 -5.50 13.05
N GLU A 165 17.38 -4.20 13.23
CA GLU A 165 17.83 -3.26 12.19
C GLU A 165 19.24 -3.58 11.64
N LYS A 166 20.08 -4.29 12.38
CA LYS A 166 21.41 -4.75 11.91
C LYS A 166 21.36 -5.89 10.91
N ILE A 167 20.22 -6.53 10.75
CA ILE A 167 20.05 -7.65 9.83
C ILE A 167 19.98 -7.12 8.41
N GLU A 168 20.88 -7.57 7.54
CA GLU A 168 20.93 -7.17 6.13
C GLU A 168 19.60 -7.52 5.43
N GLY A 169 18.92 -6.48 4.91
CA GLY A 169 17.61 -6.61 4.26
C GLY A 169 16.40 -6.20 5.11
N VAL A 170 16.60 -5.83 6.36
CA VAL A 170 15.57 -5.18 7.18
C VAL A 170 15.72 -3.68 7.02
N SER A 171 14.66 -3.03 6.53
CA SER A 171 14.53 -1.56 6.40
C SER A 171 13.50 -1.07 7.39
N ASP A 172 13.64 0.18 7.84
CA ASP A 172 12.69 0.89 8.70
C ASP A 172 11.27 0.90 8.11
#